data_5db76cda6046ba8fac25d3f0235487d3
#
_entry.id   5db76cda6046ba8fac25d3f0235487d3
#
_cell.length_a   1.000
_cell.length_b   1.000
_cell.length_c   1.000
_cell.angle_alpha   90.00
_cell.angle_beta   90.00
_cell.angle_gamma   90.00
#
_symmetry.space_group_name_H-M   'P 1'
#
loop_
_entity.id
_entity.type
_entity.pdbx_description
1 polymer ?
#
loop_
_entity_poly.entity_id
_entity_poly.type
_entity_poly.pdbx_seq_one_letter_code
_entity_poly.pdbx_strand_id
1 'polypeptide(L)'
;MSFASGQRWISHADLELGLGICVEADNRRVTLLYPSAEEERTYATDRAPLTRYELKIGDRLVHINGRVLEVTEVDEVAGTLSYETIERESGETFTVHEQFIAPEVSVNTPQDRL
;
A
#
# COMPACT_ATOMS: atom_id res chain seq x y z
N MET A 1 -12.01 -10.15 7.58
CA MET A 1 -10.95 -9.27 7.07
C MET A 1 -10.09 -8.79 8.22
N SER A 2 -8.81 -8.86 8.06
CA SER A 2 -7.87 -8.61 9.14
C SER A 2 -7.05 -7.36 8.83
N PHE A 3 -7.03 -6.43 9.78
CA PHE A 3 -6.28 -5.17 9.63
C PHE A 3 -5.10 -5.17 10.58
N ALA A 4 -3.98 -4.64 10.12
CA ALA A 4 -2.79 -4.49 10.93
C ALA A 4 -2.09 -3.18 10.57
N SER A 5 -1.46 -2.58 11.57
CA SER A 5 -0.71 -1.34 11.38
C SER A 5 0.36 -1.52 10.31
N GLY A 6 0.46 -0.56 9.41
CA GLY A 6 1.42 -0.60 8.31
C GLY A 6 0.85 -1.10 7.00
N GLN A 7 -0.31 -1.74 7.03
CA GLN A 7 -0.94 -2.22 5.80
C GLN A 7 -1.40 -1.06 4.93
N ARG A 8 -1.36 -1.28 3.61
CA ARG A 8 -1.80 -0.26 2.66
C ARG A 8 -3.17 -0.64 2.10
N TRP A 9 -4.06 0.32 2.08
CA TRP A 9 -5.44 0.13 1.67
C TRP A 9 -5.90 1.29 0.79
N ILE A 10 -6.92 1.02 -0.02
CA ILE A 10 -7.56 2.02 -0.88
C ILE A 10 -9.03 2.08 -0.49
N SER A 11 -9.57 3.30 -0.33
CA SER A 11 -11.01 3.44 -0.15
C SER A 11 -11.67 3.38 -1.51
N HIS A 12 -12.42 2.31 -1.77
CA HIS A 12 -13.12 2.22 -3.06
C HIS A 12 -14.39 3.06 -3.08
N ALA A 13 -14.73 3.68 -1.94
CA ALA A 13 -15.80 4.66 -1.90
C ALA A 13 -15.31 6.07 -2.21
N ASP A 14 -14.04 6.35 -1.90
CA ASP A 14 -13.45 7.68 -2.08
C ASP A 14 -12.05 7.55 -2.65
N LEU A 15 -11.97 7.19 -3.92
CA LEU A 15 -10.68 6.94 -4.58
C LEU A 15 -9.77 8.17 -4.60
N GLU A 16 -10.37 9.37 -4.51
CA GLU A 16 -9.58 10.59 -4.52
C GLU A 16 -8.71 10.74 -3.29
N LEU A 17 -8.96 9.97 -2.24
CA LEU A 17 -8.10 10.01 -1.05
C LEU A 17 -6.73 9.42 -1.31
N GLY A 18 -6.61 8.58 -2.35
CA GLY A 18 -5.34 7.96 -2.68
C GLY A 18 -5.01 6.78 -1.80
N LEU A 19 -3.73 6.46 -1.73
CA LEU A 19 -3.27 5.29 -0.99
C LEU A 19 -3.22 5.60 0.50
N GLY A 20 -3.89 4.76 1.29
CA GLY A 20 -3.91 4.91 2.73
C GLY A 20 -2.98 3.94 3.42
N ILE A 21 -2.69 4.24 4.69
CA ILE A 21 -1.91 3.35 5.54
C ILE A 21 -2.66 3.15 6.85
N CYS A 22 -2.75 1.89 7.27
CA CYS A 22 -3.39 1.58 8.55
C CYS A 22 -2.48 2.01 9.68
N VAL A 23 -2.99 2.88 10.56
CA VAL A 23 -2.20 3.34 11.70
C VAL A 23 -2.68 2.73 13.00
N GLU A 24 -3.92 2.25 13.02
CA GLU A 24 -4.47 1.66 14.23
C GLU A 24 -5.64 0.75 13.85
N ALA A 25 -5.75 -0.39 14.51
CA ALA A 25 -6.87 -1.30 14.26
C ALA A 25 -7.15 -2.15 15.48
N ASP A 26 -8.45 -2.38 15.72
CA ASP A 26 -8.88 -3.36 16.69
C ASP A 26 -9.99 -4.19 16.04
N ASN A 27 -10.72 -4.99 16.82
CA ASN A 27 -11.71 -5.88 16.23
C ASN A 27 -12.98 -5.15 15.79
N ARG A 28 -13.09 -3.85 16.05
CA ARG A 28 -14.28 -3.07 15.70
C ARG A 28 -13.99 -1.94 14.73
N ARG A 29 -12.81 -1.34 14.80
CA ARG A 29 -12.49 -0.15 14.04
C ARG A 29 -11.11 -0.22 13.45
N VAL A 30 -10.95 0.44 12.32
CA VAL A 30 -9.65 0.59 11.67
C VAL A 30 -9.50 2.05 11.30
N THR A 31 -8.35 2.62 11.60
CA THR A 31 -8.04 4.01 11.28
C THR A 31 -6.98 4.04 10.20
N LEU A 32 -7.27 4.74 9.12
CA LEU A 32 -6.36 4.93 8.01
C LEU A 32 -5.94 6.38 7.91
N LEU A 33 -4.67 6.58 7.63
CA LEU A 33 -4.12 7.87 7.28
C LEU A 33 -3.97 7.90 5.76
N TYR A 34 -4.42 8.98 5.14
CA TYR A 34 -4.29 9.19 3.69
C TYR A 34 -3.34 10.36 3.48
N PRO A 35 -2.03 10.10 3.37
CA PRO A 35 -1.04 11.18 3.36
C PRO A 35 -1.22 12.17 2.20
N SER A 36 -1.60 11.69 1.01
CA SER A 36 -1.77 12.59 -0.14
C SER A 36 -2.93 13.54 0.05
N ALA A 37 -3.95 13.14 0.79
CA ALA A 37 -5.11 13.97 1.05
C ALA A 37 -5.01 14.70 2.39
N GLU A 38 -3.99 14.36 3.19
CA GLU A 38 -3.81 14.91 4.52
C GLU A 38 -5.04 14.69 5.40
N GLU A 39 -5.59 13.47 5.29
CA GLU A 39 -6.80 13.10 6.04
C GLU A 39 -6.58 11.80 6.80
N GLU A 40 -7.31 11.69 7.90
CA GLU A 40 -7.35 10.46 8.68
C GLU A 40 -8.82 10.07 8.83
N ARG A 41 -9.13 8.79 8.60
CA ARG A 41 -10.49 8.31 8.70
C ARG A 41 -10.56 7.01 9.47
N THR A 42 -11.62 6.86 10.25
CA THR A 42 -11.87 5.65 11.02
C THR A 42 -13.12 4.97 10.48
N TYR A 43 -13.01 3.66 10.27
CA TYR A 43 -14.09 2.86 9.72
C TYR A 43 -14.44 1.71 10.66
N ALA A 44 -15.70 1.29 10.61
CA ALA A 44 -16.10 0.04 11.24
C ALA A 44 -15.53 -1.10 10.42
N THR A 45 -14.86 -2.07 11.08
CA THR A 45 -14.15 -3.11 10.34
C THR A 45 -15.08 -4.01 9.51
N ASP A 46 -16.35 -4.16 9.94
CA ASP A 46 -17.27 -5.02 9.22
C ASP A 46 -17.93 -4.33 8.01
N ARG A 47 -17.69 -3.02 7.83
CA ARG A 47 -18.31 -2.26 6.75
C ARG A 47 -17.31 -1.39 6.00
N ALA A 48 -16.05 -1.53 6.31
CA ALA A 48 -15.04 -0.65 5.72
C ALA A 48 -15.02 -0.80 4.21
N PRO A 49 -15.18 0.30 3.45
CA PRO A 49 -15.15 0.24 1.99
C PRO A 49 -13.71 0.26 1.49
N LEU A 50 -12.93 -0.73 1.94
CA LEU A 50 -11.48 -0.74 1.75
C LEU A 50 -11.07 -1.96 0.94
N THR A 51 -10.13 -1.73 0.03
CA THR A 51 -9.51 -2.78 -0.76
C THR A 51 -8.02 -2.80 -0.45
N ARG A 52 -7.49 -3.99 -0.19
CA ARG A 52 -6.08 -4.17 0.12
C ARG A 52 -5.23 -3.79 -1.09
N TYR A 53 -4.24 -2.93 -0.88
CA TYR A 53 -3.31 -2.56 -1.95
C TYR A 53 -2.14 -3.53 -1.96
N GLU A 54 -2.05 -4.33 -3.00
CA GLU A 54 -1.00 -5.34 -3.13
C GLU A 54 -0.33 -5.20 -4.48
N LEU A 55 0.98 -5.39 -4.49
CA LEU A 55 1.73 -5.45 -5.73
C LEU A 55 2.08 -6.90 -6.02
N LYS A 56 2.30 -7.18 -7.29
CA LYS A 56 2.64 -8.53 -7.76
C LYS A 56 4.03 -8.51 -8.36
N ILE A 57 4.60 -9.70 -8.52
CA ILE A 57 5.89 -9.84 -9.19
C ILE A 57 5.80 -9.20 -10.56
N GLY A 58 6.76 -8.33 -10.87
CA GLY A 58 6.81 -7.58 -12.09
C GLY A 58 6.22 -6.18 -12.01
N ASP A 59 5.47 -5.89 -10.94
CA ASP A 59 4.91 -4.55 -10.77
C ASP A 59 5.98 -3.55 -10.38
N ARG A 60 5.69 -2.29 -10.69
CA ARG A 60 6.57 -1.19 -10.30
C ARG A 60 6.21 -0.73 -8.90
N LEU A 61 7.22 -0.57 -8.06
CA LEU A 61 7.06 -0.07 -6.71
C LEU A 61 7.80 1.25 -6.60
N VAL A 62 7.13 2.30 -6.15
CA VAL A 62 7.77 3.60 -5.92
C VAL A 62 7.96 3.74 -4.42
N HIS A 63 9.21 3.85 -4.01
CA HIS A 63 9.58 4.02 -2.61
C HIS A 63 9.38 5.47 -2.19
N ILE A 64 9.16 5.69 -0.88
CA ILE A 64 8.96 7.05 -0.37
C ILE A 64 10.16 7.95 -0.65
N ASN A 65 11.36 7.36 -0.87
CA ASN A 65 12.54 8.15 -1.21
C ASN A 65 12.63 8.50 -2.70
N GLY A 66 11.63 8.10 -3.50
CA GLY A 66 11.57 8.41 -4.91
C GLY A 66 12.13 7.34 -5.83
N ARG A 67 12.77 6.30 -5.31
CA ARG A 67 13.30 5.24 -6.15
C ARG A 67 12.17 4.44 -6.78
N VAL A 68 12.38 4.06 -8.04
CA VAL A 68 11.44 3.22 -8.77
C VAL A 68 12.05 1.84 -8.88
N LEU A 69 11.35 0.86 -8.35
CA LEU A 69 11.85 -0.50 -8.21
C LEU A 69 10.88 -1.46 -8.87
N GLU A 70 11.37 -2.65 -9.19
CA GLU A 70 10.52 -3.71 -9.74
C GLU A 70 10.41 -4.83 -8.71
N VAL A 71 9.19 -5.29 -8.46
CA VAL A 71 8.94 -6.35 -7.48
C VAL A 71 9.38 -7.68 -8.06
N THR A 72 10.23 -8.40 -7.34
CA THR A 72 10.69 -9.72 -7.75
C THR A 72 10.13 -10.83 -6.88
N GLU A 73 9.74 -10.51 -5.64
CA GLU A 73 9.11 -11.47 -4.74
C GLU A 73 8.20 -10.76 -3.76
N VAL A 74 7.18 -11.46 -3.29
CA VAL A 74 6.24 -10.92 -2.31
C VAL A 74 6.16 -11.89 -1.15
N ASP A 75 6.34 -11.37 0.06
CA ASP A 75 6.22 -12.14 1.29
C ASP A 75 5.20 -11.48 2.21
N GLU A 76 4.54 -12.31 3.01
CA GLU A 76 3.61 -11.80 4.01
C GLU A 76 4.07 -12.29 5.38
N VAL A 77 4.22 -11.36 6.32
CA VAL A 77 4.62 -11.68 7.68
C VAL A 77 3.71 -10.91 8.64
N ALA A 78 2.98 -11.65 9.49
CA ALA A 78 2.10 -11.07 10.50
C ALA A 78 1.09 -10.09 9.90
N GLY A 79 0.58 -10.40 8.71
CA GLY A 79 -0.43 -9.59 8.06
C GLY A 79 0.09 -8.43 7.25
N THR A 80 1.39 -8.16 7.24
CA THR A 80 1.96 -7.10 6.44
C THR A 80 2.77 -7.69 5.29
N LEU A 81 2.87 -6.92 4.21
CA LEU A 81 3.56 -7.37 3.01
C LEU A 81 4.96 -6.78 2.94
N SER A 82 5.87 -7.62 2.47
CA SER A 82 7.26 -7.24 2.25
C SER A 82 7.60 -7.62 0.82
N TYR A 83 8.28 -6.73 0.11
CA TYR A 83 8.59 -6.92 -1.30
C TYR A 83 10.09 -6.98 -1.49
N GLU A 84 10.56 -8.05 -2.16
CA GLU A 84 11.90 -8.05 -2.68
C GLU A 84 11.86 -7.32 -4.01
N THR A 85 12.80 -6.41 -4.22
CA THR A 85 12.77 -5.55 -5.38
C THR A 85 14.16 -5.40 -5.98
N ILE A 86 14.19 -4.97 -7.24
CA ILE A 86 15.44 -4.67 -7.92
C ILE A 86 15.30 -3.30 -8.60
N GLU A 87 16.35 -2.51 -8.53
CA GLU A 87 16.45 -1.28 -9.29
C GLU A 87 17.15 -1.60 -10.58
N ARG A 88 16.43 -1.48 -11.70
CA ARG A 88 16.93 -1.97 -12.99
C ARG A 88 18.21 -1.27 -13.44
N GLU A 89 18.31 0.01 -13.14
CA GLU A 89 19.47 0.79 -13.63
C GLU A 89 20.76 0.39 -12.94
N SER A 90 20.71 0.13 -11.65
CA SER A 90 21.89 -0.18 -10.87
C SER A 90 22.08 -1.67 -10.63
N GLY A 91 20.99 -2.43 -10.75
CA GLY A 91 21.01 -3.85 -10.39
C GLY A 91 20.94 -4.10 -8.91
N GLU A 92 20.82 -3.06 -8.11
CA GLU A 92 20.73 -3.22 -6.66
C GLU A 92 19.39 -3.80 -6.25
N THR A 93 19.40 -4.59 -5.18
CA THR A 93 18.19 -5.20 -4.65
C THR A 93 17.88 -4.62 -3.29
N PHE A 94 16.57 -4.53 -2.99
CA PHE A 94 16.11 -3.96 -1.73
C PHE A 94 14.90 -4.75 -1.24
N THR A 95 14.81 -4.87 0.09
CA THR A 95 13.59 -5.38 0.72
C THR A 95 12.78 -4.17 1.17
N VAL A 96 11.54 -4.06 0.69
CA VAL A 96 10.70 -2.90 0.97
C VAL A 96 9.43 -3.36 1.64
N HIS A 97 9.21 -2.89 2.87
CA HIS A 97 7.93 -3.13 3.56
C HIS A 97 6.88 -2.21 2.95
N GLU A 98 5.63 -2.70 2.90
CA GLU A 98 4.56 -1.97 2.22
C GLU A 98 4.35 -0.56 2.76
N GLN A 99 4.67 -0.32 4.02
CA GLN A 99 4.48 1.01 4.60
C GLN A 99 5.37 2.07 3.95
N PHE A 100 6.41 1.65 3.23
CA PHE A 100 7.35 2.57 2.58
C PHE A 100 7.04 2.79 1.11
N ILE A 101 5.89 2.32 0.62
CA ILE A 101 5.42 2.64 -0.72
C ILE A 101 4.93 4.08 -0.72
N ALA A 102 5.35 4.85 -1.74
CA ALA A 102 4.98 6.25 -1.84
C ALA A 102 3.47 6.41 -1.93
N PRO A 103 2.88 7.35 -1.16
CA PRO A 103 1.43 7.53 -1.16
C PRO A 103 0.89 8.17 -2.42
N GLU A 104 1.75 8.71 -3.26
CA GLU A 104 1.34 9.40 -4.48
C GLU A 104 1.06 8.46 -5.64
N VAL A 105 1.17 7.15 -5.42
CA VAL A 105 0.91 6.21 -6.52
C VAL A 105 -0.54 6.33 -6.98
N SER A 106 -0.75 6.10 -8.28
CA SER A 106 -2.08 6.13 -8.84
C SER A 106 -2.81 4.84 -8.47
N VAL A 107 -3.97 4.98 -7.86
CA VAL A 107 -4.72 3.83 -7.37
C VAL A 107 -6.03 3.62 -8.13
N ASN A 108 -6.33 4.54 -9.05
CA ASN A 108 -7.60 4.48 -9.77
C ASN A 108 -7.40 4.32 -11.27
N THR A 109 -6.23 3.86 -11.70
CA THR A 109 -5.93 3.72 -13.12
C THR A 109 -5.34 2.36 -13.41
N PRO A 110 -6.18 1.31 -13.41
CA PRO A 110 -5.68 -0.04 -13.65
C PRO A 110 -5.03 -0.20 -15.01
N GLN A 111 -5.33 0.67 -15.94
CA GLN A 111 -4.74 0.63 -17.28
C GLN A 111 -3.26 0.98 -17.27
N ASP A 112 -2.72 1.33 -16.14
CA ASP A 112 -1.29 1.63 -16.06
C ASP A 112 -0.43 0.46 -16.50
N ARG A 113 -0.99 -0.71 -16.53
CA ARG A 113 -0.24 -1.91 -16.90
C ARG A 113 -0.50 -2.35 -18.34
N LEU A 114 -1.10 -1.53 -19.12
CA LEU A 114 -1.35 -1.84 -20.53
C LEU A 114 -0.10 -1.64 -21.39
#